data_8e8a1780f43b3767c5c6a0e6e1c2fd1e
#
_entry.id   8e8a1780f43b3767c5c6a0e6e1c2fd1e
#
_cell.length_a   1.000
_cell.length_b   1.000
_cell.length_c   1.000
_cell.angle_alpha   90.00
_cell.angle_beta   90.00
_cell.angle_gamma   90.00
#
_symmetry.space_group_name_H-M   'P 1'
#
loop_
_entity.id
_entity.type
_entity.pdbx_description
1 polymer ?
#
loop_
_entity_poly.entity_id
_entity_poly.type
_entity_poly.pdbx_seq_one_letter_code
_entity_poly.pdbx_strand_id
1 'polypeptide(L)'
;MSITKDYIRGLLGDLENDSVERTISTTNTDKFGQAICAFANDLPCNNHPGYLIIGAEDDGSLHPIHVTDELLKNIAGIRTDGNIQPQPSMTVQKLTFPEGDIVVVEVYPTKMPPVKYKGRIWVRIGPRKGVANEDDERRLYEKRVANITTFDAMPCIGATVDDLDIAMFRQLYLPKAVPEDVLREDGRDVELQLQSLGFFDKRYGCPTYAGILFFGKQVERFLPGAYIQYVRFGGKGRESEVKSEYKFAGNLCEVLFRLDTFVDTSIINRRPVPVSTLREKTLMDYPHWATRELLMNAICHRTYESNGPIQFYQYNDRIELMNPGGLYGKVNAQNFPFVNDYRNPVIAEAMKVLGFVNRFSRGIIRVKEELKENGNGEPEFSLDLGTAFLVVEPISAEALKYYPSEEKSEEKSEEKSEEKSEEKSEEKKELSEMEKRVLEVIAGKPSATYAFISDNLGISETSVYNAVRHLKTGGWIKRKEGKKHGSWVVLKKNI
;
A
#
# COMPACT_ATOMS: atom_id res chain seq x y z
N MET A 1 -14.87 -29.23 14.83
CA MET A 1 -15.80 -30.31 15.28
C MET A 1 -15.59 -30.45 16.77
N SER A 2 -16.63 -30.68 17.57
CA SER A 2 -16.43 -31.00 18.99
C SER A 2 -15.85 -32.42 19.11
N ILE A 3 -14.85 -32.63 19.94
CA ILE A 3 -14.25 -33.93 20.19
C ILE A 3 -15.31 -34.83 20.81
N THR A 4 -15.62 -35.98 20.17
CA THR A 4 -16.58 -36.94 20.69
C THR A 4 -15.87 -38.05 21.47
N LYS A 5 -16.59 -38.69 22.41
CA LYS A 5 -16.06 -39.80 23.22
C LYS A 5 -15.65 -40.97 22.34
N ASP A 6 -16.44 -41.27 21.32
CA ASP A 6 -16.21 -42.40 20.39
C ASP A 6 -14.94 -42.14 19.57
N TYR A 7 -14.72 -40.90 19.13
CA TYR A 7 -13.49 -40.54 18.43
C TYR A 7 -12.25 -40.74 19.31
N ILE A 8 -12.29 -40.31 20.56
CA ILE A 8 -11.15 -40.51 21.51
C ILE A 8 -10.96 -41.99 21.81
N ARG A 9 -12.03 -42.80 21.93
CA ARG A 9 -11.89 -44.26 22.08
C ARG A 9 -11.20 -44.92 20.89
N GLY A 10 -11.52 -44.47 19.67
CA GLY A 10 -10.83 -44.92 18.46
C GLY A 10 -9.35 -44.62 18.50
N LEU A 11 -8.98 -43.40 18.91
CA LEU A 11 -7.57 -42.95 19.06
C LEU A 11 -6.81 -43.71 20.14
N LEU A 12 -7.47 -44.08 21.24
CA LEU A 12 -6.84 -44.85 22.32
C LEU A 12 -6.49 -46.26 21.89
N GLY A 13 -7.29 -46.87 21.00
CA GLY A 13 -7.05 -48.21 20.45
C GLY A 13 -5.93 -48.31 19.40
N ASP A 14 -5.51 -47.18 18.84
CA ASP A 14 -4.42 -47.11 17.83
C ASP A 14 -3.11 -46.75 18.50
N LEU A 15 -2.27 -47.76 18.81
CA LEU A 15 -1.03 -47.60 19.57
C LEU A 15 0.13 -47.04 18.74
N GLU A 16 0.06 -47.13 17.41
CA GLU A 16 1.10 -46.64 16.51
C GLU A 16 0.80 -45.21 15.99
N ASN A 17 -0.28 -44.61 16.45
CA ASN A 17 -0.73 -43.30 15.99
C ASN A 17 0.25 -42.17 16.36
N ASP A 18 0.73 -41.47 15.36
CA ASP A 18 1.64 -40.33 15.52
C ASP A 18 1.00 -39.06 16.05
N SER A 19 -0.35 -39.00 16.05
CA SER A 19 -1.11 -37.86 16.52
C SER A 19 -1.57 -37.97 17.99
N VAL A 20 -1.18 -39.04 18.73
CA VAL A 20 -1.63 -39.27 20.10
C VAL A 20 -0.46 -39.42 21.07
N GLU A 21 -0.50 -38.74 22.18
CA GLU A 21 0.37 -38.91 23.35
C GLU A 21 -0.47 -39.25 24.56
N ARG A 22 -0.14 -40.33 25.28
CA ARG A 22 -0.86 -40.81 26.48
C ARG A 22 -0.04 -40.58 27.73
N THR A 23 -0.71 -40.34 28.86
CA THR A 23 -0.06 -40.24 30.14
C THR A 23 -1.06 -40.34 31.28
N ILE A 24 -0.66 -41.01 32.35
CA ILE A 24 -1.40 -41.04 33.65
C ILE A 24 -1.03 -39.88 34.56
N SER A 25 0.13 -39.27 34.33
CA SER A 25 0.61 -38.16 35.15
C SER A 25 -0.23 -36.91 34.94
N THR A 26 -0.65 -36.30 36.04
CA THR A 26 -1.37 -35.00 36.10
C THR A 26 -0.42 -33.81 36.36
N THR A 27 0.86 -34.07 36.68
CA THR A 27 1.81 -33.04 37.17
C THR A 27 3.04 -32.87 36.27
N ASN A 28 3.27 -33.77 35.29
CA ASN A 28 4.45 -33.72 34.44
C ASN A 28 4.31 -32.66 33.34
N THR A 29 4.42 -31.38 33.73
CA THR A 29 4.31 -30.23 32.78
C THR A 29 5.34 -30.25 31.67
N ASP A 30 6.54 -30.82 31.91
CA ASP A 30 7.55 -30.94 30.86
C ASP A 30 7.13 -31.95 29.79
N LYS A 31 6.56 -33.11 30.15
CA LYS A 31 6.00 -34.07 29.20
C LYS A 31 4.90 -33.44 28.38
N PHE A 32 4.05 -32.62 28.98
CA PHE A 32 2.93 -31.94 28.33
C PHE A 32 3.45 -30.87 27.36
N GLY A 33 4.35 -29.98 27.80
CA GLY A 33 4.91 -28.93 26.94
C GLY A 33 5.67 -29.47 25.73
N GLN A 34 6.43 -30.57 25.92
CA GLN A 34 7.10 -31.26 24.81
C GLN A 34 6.12 -31.86 23.82
N ALA A 35 5.03 -32.50 24.27
CA ALA A 35 4.01 -33.09 23.40
C ALA A 35 3.25 -31.98 22.63
N ILE A 36 2.82 -30.93 23.33
CA ILE A 36 2.14 -29.77 22.71
C ILE A 36 3.05 -29.13 21.64
N CYS A 37 4.34 -28.93 21.95
CA CYS A 37 5.31 -28.38 21.01
C CYS A 37 5.46 -29.28 19.77
N ALA A 38 5.59 -30.61 19.97
CA ALA A 38 5.78 -31.55 18.89
C ALA A 38 4.54 -31.65 17.95
N PHE A 39 3.35 -31.65 18.52
CA PHE A 39 2.09 -31.61 17.73
C PHE A 39 1.93 -30.31 16.97
N ALA A 40 2.24 -29.17 17.59
CA ALA A 40 2.18 -27.87 16.94
C ALA A 40 3.13 -27.76 15.75
N ASN A 41 4.31 -28.41 15.81
CA ASN A 41 5.28 -28.44 14.69
C ASN A 41 4.81 -29.29 13.53
N ASP A 42 4.08 -30.40 13.78
CA ASP A 42 3.56 -31.30 12.74
C ASP A 42 4.60 -31.57 11.65
N LEU A 43 5.75 -32.14 12.03
CA LEU A 43 6.86 -32.41 11.11
C LEU A 43 6.45 -33.30 9.93
N PRO A 44 5.57 -34.31 10.07
CA PRO A 44 5.09 -35.12 8.96
C PRO A 44 4.20 -34.36 7.96
N CYS A 45 3.74 -33.15 8.28
CA CYS A 45 2.83 -32.33 7.46
C CYS A 45 1.45 -32.98 7.28
N ASN A 46 0.94 -33.67 8.27
CA ASN A 46 -0.37 -34.31 8.23
C ASN A 46 -1.53 -33.29 8.27
N ASN A 47 -1.29 -32.08 8.78
CA ASN A 47 -2.28 -30.99 8.94
C ASN A 47 -3.51 -31.37 9.77
N HIS A 48 -3.37 -32.38 10.64
CA HIS A 48 -4.42 -32.81 11.57
C HIS A 48 -4.00 -32.45 13.02
N PRO A 49 -4.98 -32.19 13.92
CA PRO A 49 -4.69 -31.96 15.32
C PRO A 49 -4.00 -33.15 15.95
N GLY A 50 -3.08 -32.87 16.90
CA GLY A 50 -2.52 -33.86 17.81
C GLY A 50 -3.26 -33.84 19.15
N TYR A 51 -3.29 -34.97 19.83
CA TYR A 51 -4.04 -35.19 21.07
C TYR A 51 -3.15 -35.65 22.20
N LEU A 52 -3.04 -34.83 23.26
CA LEU A 52 -2.45 -35.25 24.52
C LEU A 52 -3.58 -35.72 25.44
N ILE A 53 -3.60 -37.01 25.77
CA ILE A 53 -4.63 -37.63 26.61
C ILE A 53 -4.04 -37.92 28.01
N ILE A 54 -4.56 -37.22 29.02
CA ILE A 54 -4.16 -37.35 30.43
C ILE A 54 -5.20 -38.19 31.13
N GLY A 55 -4.80 -39.33 31.67
CA GLY A 55 -5.66 -40.34 32.22
C GLY A 55 -5.77 -41.59 31.33
N ALA A 56 -4.72 -41.88 30.55
CA ALA A 56 -4.61 -43.09 29.74
C ALA A 56 -3.19 -43.67 29.87
N GLU A 57 -3.14 -45.00 29.90
CA GLU A 57 -1.89 -45.78 29.87
C GLU A 57 -1.32 -45.86 28.41
N ASP A 58 -0.08 -46.29 28.32
CA ASP A 58 0.58 -46.45 27.01
C ASP A 58 -0.08 -47.53 26.14
N ASP A 59 -0.75 -48.51 26.75
CA ASP A 59 -1.49 -49.57 26.05
C ASP A 59 -2.90 -49.12 25.60
N GLY A 60 -3.25 -47.86 25.84
CA GLY A 60 -4.56 -47.29 25.47
C GLY A 60 -5.70 -47.53 26.49
N SER A 61 -5.43 -48.26 27.60
CA SER A 61 -6.40 -48.40 28.64
C SER A 61 -6.62 -47.09 29.42
N LEU A 62 -7.89 -46.83 29.82
CA LEU A 62 -8.21 -45.64 30.59
C LEU A 62 -7.75 -45.81 32.03
N HIS A 63 -7.04 -44.81 32.54
CA HIS A 63 -6.67 -44.67 33.95
C HIS A 63 -7.33 -43.39 34.49
N PRO A 64 -8.54 -43.50 35.05
CA PRO A 64 -9.34 -42.35 35.47
C PRO A 64 -8.58 -41.47 36.46
N ILE A 65 -8.67 -40.18 36.24
CA ILE A 65 -8.04 -39.17 37.11
C ILE A 65 -9.09 -38.26 37.74
N HIS A 66 -8.73 -37.66 38.89
CA HIS A 66 -9.59 -36.63 39.45
C HIS A 66 -9.37 -35.29 38.76
N VAL A 67 -10.33 -34.93 37.88
CA VAL A 67 -10.24 -33.68 37.07
C VAL A 67 -10.86 -32.53 37.84
N THR A 68 -10.02 -31.59 38.29
CA THR A 68 -10.41 -30.35 38.92
C THR A 68 -10.30 -29.17 37.96
N ASP A 69 -11.02 -28.07 38.26
CA ASP A 69 -10.90 -26.83 37.48
C ASP A 69 -9.45 -26.26 37.53
N GLU A 70 -8.77 -26.49 38.64
CA GLU A 70 -7.35 -26.08 38.80
C GLU A 70 -6.44 -26.87 37.85
N LEU A 71 -6.65 -28.17 37.70
CA LEU A 71 -5.90 -29.01 36.73
C LEU A 71 -6.12 -28.52 35.28
N LEU A 72 -7.36 -28.22 34.91
CA LEU A 72 -7.67 -27.69 33.58
C LEU A 72 -7.04 -26.33 33.33
N LYS A 73 -7.06 -25.42 34.33
CA LYS A 73 -6.38 -24.12 34.27
C LYS A 73 -4.87 -24.26 34.14
N ASN A 74 -4.26 -25.14 34.92
CA ASN A 74 -2.81 -25.39 34.90
C ASN A 74 -2.35 -25.93 33.51
N ILE A 75 -3.11 -26.88 32.95
CA ILE A 75 -2.81 -27.42 31.60
C ILE A 75 -3.01 -26.35 30.52
N ALA A 76 -4.10 -25.57 30.58
CA ALA A 76 -4.33 -24.46 29.66
C ALA A 76 -3.25 -23.37 29.81
N GLY A 77 -2.74 -23.14 31.02
CA GLY A 77 -1.70 -22.17 31.32
C GLY A 77 -0.36 -22.45 30.67
N ILE A 78 -0.06 -23.71 30.31
CA ILE A 78 1.18 -24.11 29.62
C ILE A 78 1.33 -23.32 28.27
N ARG A 79 0.24 -22.96 27.63
CA ARG A 79 0.26 -22.15 26.41
C ARG A 79 0.86 -20.75 26.65
N THR A 80 0.65 -20.16 27.84
CA THR A 80 0.93 -18.75 28.15
C THR A 80 2.02 -18.54 29.17
N ASP A 81 2.61 -19.60 29.72
CA ASP A 81 3.65 -19.56 30.75
C ASP A 81 5.04 -19.06 30.27
N GLY A 82 5.16 -18.77 28.95
CA GLY A 82 6.39 -18.28 28.33
C GLY A 82 7.37 -19.38 27.90
N ASN A 83 7.14 -20.63 28.27
CA ASN A 83 8.01 -21.75 27.91
C ASN A 83 7.81 -22.26 26.46
N ILE A 84 6.63 -22.00 25.86
CA ILE A 84 6.32 -22.37 24.47
C ILE A 84 6.24 -21.13 23.60
N GLN A 85 7.09 -21.06 22.57
CA GLN A 85 7.14 -19.93 21.62
C GLN A 85 7.36 -20.40 20.18
N PRO A 86 6.60 -19.87 19.19
CA PRO A 86 5.36 -19.09 19.36
C PRO A 86 4.26 -19.90 20.04
N GLN A 87 3.26 -19.21 20.61
CA GLN A 87 2.16 -19.86 21.33
C GLN A 87 1.33 -20.74 20.38
N PRO A 88 1.13 -22.04 20.69
CA PRO A 88 0.34 -22.93 19.84
C PRO A 88 -1.16 -22.67 20.01
N SER A 89 -1.93 -23.02 18.98
CA SER A 89 -3.40 -23.09 19.08
C SER A 89 -3.79 -24.42 19.70
N MET A 90 -4.50 -24.41 20.82
CA MET A 90 -4.93 -25.63 21.48
C MET A 90 -6.23 -25.43 22.27
N THR A 91 -6.95 -26.52 22.51
CA THR A 91 -8.11 -26.59 23.40
C THR A 91 -7.87 -27.63 24.51
N VAL A 92 -8.45 -27.40 25.68
CA VAL A 92 -8.36 -28.33 26.82
C VAL A 92 -9.78 -28.65 27.28
N GLN A 93 -10.13 -29.91 27.35
CA GLN A 93 -11.46 -30.31 27.79
C GLN A 93 -11.43 -31.59 28.64
N LYS A 94 -12.37 -31.67 29.56
CA LYS A 94 -12.68 -32.88 30.34
C LYS A 94 -13.62 -33.78 29.55
N LEU A 95 -13.33 -35.07 29.47
CA LEU A 95 -14.26 -36.09 28.99
C LEU A 95 -14.54 -37.10 30.09
N THR A 96 -15.82 -37.43 30.29
CA THR A 96 -16.26 -38.41 31.29
C THR A 96 -16.67 -39.68 30.59
N PHE A 97 -15.97 -40.77 30.86
CA PHE A 97 -16.28 -42.12 30.39
C PHE A 97 -16.95 -42.94 31.50
N PRO A 98 -17.53 -44.13 31.20
CA PRO A 98 -18.02 -45.04 32.26
C PRO A 98 -16.95 -45.45 33.27
N GLU A 99 -15.69 -45.53 32.81
CA GLU A 99 -14.53 -45.85 33.61
C GLU A 99 -14.08 -44.69 34.51
N GLY A 100 -14.44 -43.44 34.13
CA GLY A 100 -14.16 -42.21 34.86
C GLY A 100 -13.69 -41.05 33.96
N ASP A 101 -13.09 -40.03 34.57
CA ASP A 101 -12.74 -38.78 33.92
C ASP A 101 -11.33 -38.80 33.38
N ILE A 102 -11.15 -38.16 32.22
CA ILE A 102 -9.84 -37.88 31.58
C ILE A 102 -9.79 -36.41 31.13
N VAL A 103 -8.58 -35.92 30.83
CA VAL A 103 -8.39 -34.64 30.17
C VAL A 103 -7.81 -34.85 28.77
N VAL A 104 -8.37 -34.19 27.80
CA VAL A 104 -7.87 -34.18 26.40
C VAL A 104 -7.42 -32.78 26.03
N VAL A 105 -6.20 -32.68 25.56
CA VAL A 105 -5.63 -31.45 24.96
C VAL A 105 -5.54 -31.69 23.45
N GLU A 106 -6.31 -30.94 22.69
CA GLU A 106 -6.23 -30.93 21.22
C GLU A 106 -5.33 -29.79 20.80
N VAL A 107 -4.28 -30.10 20.02
CA VAL A 107 -3.27 -29.14 19.57
C VAL A 107 -3.29 -29.06 18.07
N TYR A 108 -3.47 -27.87 17.54
CA TYR A 108 -3.51 -27.62 16.11
C TYR A 108 -2.11 -27.35 15.56
N PRO A 109 -1.79 -27.88 14.34
CA PRO A 109 -0.57 -27.54 13.63
C PRO A 109 -0.43 -26.02 13.44
N THR A 110 0.76 -25.50 13.74
CA THR A 110 1.01 -24.07 13.55
C THR A 110 1.31 -23.75 12.09
N LYS A 111 0.86 -22.57 11.63
CA LYS A 111 1.28 -22.00 10.35
C LYS A 111 2.69 -21.37 10.44
N MET A 112 3.24 -21.19 11.63
CA MET A 112 4.49 -20.48 11.89
C MET A 112 5.52 -21.37 12.63
N PRO A 113 5.85 -22.58 12.14
CA PRO A 113 6.90 -23.41 12.72
C PRO A 113 8.28 -22.73 12.55
N PRO A 114 9.28 -23.09 13.34
CA PRO A 114 9.23 -24.04 14.44
C PRO A 114 8.71 -23.43 15.74
N VAL A 115 7.88 -24.19 16.47
CA VAL A 115 7.56 -23.95 17.88
C VAL A 115 8.68 -24.54 18.74
N LYS A 116 9.05 -23.82 19.79
CA LYS A 116 10.08 -24.23 20.75
C LYS A 116 9.49 -24.37 22.15
N TYR A 117 9.85 -25.42 22.87
CA TYR A 117 9.58 -25.56 24.28
C TYR A 117 10.89 -25.48 25.07
N LYS A 118 11.00 -24.54 26.00
CA LYS A 118 12.24 -24.24 26.75
C LYS A 118 13.47 -24.13 25.82
N GLY A 119 13.32 -23.40 24.68
CA GLY A 119 14.36 -23.16 23.70
C GLY A 119 14.67 -24.32 22.74
N ARG A 120 14.08 -25.50 22.92
CA ARG A 120 14.28 -26.66 22.05
C ARG A 120 13.08 -26.93 21.17
N ILE A 121 13.34 -27.34 19.92
CA ILE A 121 12.32 -27.73 18.96
C ILE A 121 12.01 -29.20 19.17
N TRP A 122 10.78 -29.52 19.56
CA TRP A 122 10.31 -30.88 19.72
C TRP A 122 9.47 -31.29 18.51
N VAL A 123 9.67 -32.50 18.03
CA VAL A 123 8.98 -33.09 16.87
C VAL A 123 8.53 -34.52 17.18
N ARG A 124 7.63 -35.05 16.37
CA ARG A 124 7.26 -36.47 16.41
C ARG A 124 7.82 -37.17 15.16
N ILE A 125 8.34 -38.37 15.37
CA ILE A 125 8.82 -39.28 14.33
C ILE A 125 8.09 -40.59 14.61
N GLY A 126 7.00 -40.83 13.93
CA GLY A 126 6.04 -41.89 14.26
C GLY A 126 5.48 -41.71 15.68
N PRO A 127 5.34 -42.76 16.49
CA PRO A 127 4.77 -42.69 17.83
C PRO A 127 5.69 -42.00 18.87
N ARG A 128 6.92 -41.68 18.52
CA ARG A 128 7.90 -41.12 19.46
C ARG A 128 8.13 -39.63 19.25
N LYS A 129 8.24 -38.89 20.35
CA LYS A 129 8.72 -37.49 20.34
C LYS A 129 10.24 -37.43 20.55
N GLY A 130 10.87 -36.46 19.93
CA GLY A 130 12.32 -36.21 20.04
C GLY A 130 12.64 -34.73 19.83
N VAL A 131 13.89 -34.36 20.08
CA VAL A 131 14.40 -33.04 19.74
C VAL A 131 14.75 -33.08 18.24
N ALA A 132 14.32 -32.04 17.51
CA ALA A 132 14.62 -31.89 16.10
C ALA A 132 16.11 -31.84 15.85
N ASN A 133 16.57 -32.54 14.81
CA ASN A 133 17.92 -32.41 14.25
C ASN A 133 17.97 -31.27 13.24
N GLU A 134 19.15 -30.99 12.66
CA GLU A 134 19.32 -29.86 11.70
C GLU A 134 18.44 -30.00 10.45
N ASP A 135 18.23 -31.23 9.95
CA ASP A 135 17.35 -31.48 8.79
C ASP A 135 15.88 -31.27 9.14
N ASP A 136 15.45 -31.69 10.35
CA ASP A 136 14.09 -31.46 10.83
C ASP A 136 13.83 -29.96 11.00
N GLU A 137 14.80 -29.25 11.58
CA GLU A 137 14.72 -27.79 11.72
C GLU A 137 14.59 -27.10 10.35
N ARG A 138 15.44 -27.48 9.38
CA ARG A 138 15.39 -26.98 8.01
C ARG A 138 14.01 -27.22 7.39
N ARG A 139 13.47 -28.45 7.51
CA ARG A 139 12.13 -28.78 6.99
C ARG A 139 11.03 -27.93 7.62
N LEU A 140 11.10 -27.66 8.93
CA LEU A 140 10.14 -26.79 9.62
C LEU A 140 10.24 -25.34 9.14
N TYR A 141 11.45 -24.82 8.91
CA TYR A 141 11.62 -23.48 8.33
C TYR A 141 11.11 -23.44 6.87
N GLU A 142 11.36 -24.46 6.07
CA GLU A 142 10.81 -24.56 4.70
C GLU A 142 9.27 -24.64 4.74
N LYS A 143 8.68 -25.43 5.66
CA LYS A 143 7.23 -25.48 5.90
C LYS A 143 6.67 -24.12 6.27
N ARG A 144 7.36 -23.36 7.10
CA ARG A 144 6.96 -21.98 7.43
C ARG A 144 6.87 -21.10 6.20
N VAL A 145 7.89 -21.15 5.32
CA VAL A 145 7.91 -20.36 4.08
C VAL A 145 6.81 -20.82 3.13
N ALA A 146 6.57 -22.13 2.99
CA ALA A 146 5.53 -22.68 2.12
C ALA A 146 4.09 -22.37 2.61
N ASN A 147 3.90 -22.23 3.93
CA ASN A 147 2.60 -21.93 4.55
C ASN A 147 2.30 -20.43 4.69
N ILE A 148 3.25 -19.55 4.35
CA ILE A 148 2.98 -18.11 4.32
C ILE A 148 2.13 -17.82 3.07
N THR A 149 0.83 -17.82 3.25
CA THR A 149 -0.07 -17.23 2.26
C THR A 149 0.16 -15.72 2.33
N THR A 150 0.67 -15.14 1.24
CA THR A 150 0.82 -13.69 1.13
C THR A 150 -0.54 -13.01 1.16
N PHE A 151 -0.58 -11.74 1.58
CA PHE A 151 -1.84 -11.00 1.72
C PHE A 151 -2.67 -11.04 0.44
N ASP A 152 -2.06 -10.86 -0.71
CA ASP A 152 -2.73 -10.84 -2.01
C ASP A 152 -3.39 -12.19 -2.38
N ALA A 153 -2.84 -13.31 -1.89
CA ALA A 153 -3.39 -14.65 -2.10
C ALA A 153 -4.43 -15.06 -1.03
N MET A 154 -4.65 -14.24 0.03
CA MET A 154 -5.67 -14.53 1.03
C MET A 154 -7.09 -14.32 0.47
N PRO A 155 -8.09 -15.12 0.93
CA PRO A 155 -9.48 -14.91 0.57
C PRO A 155 -10.01 -13.59 1.15
N CYS A 156 -10.68 -12.80 0.32
CA CYS A 156 -11.37 -11.57 0.72
C CYS A 156 -12.76 -11.92 1.25
N ILE A 157 -12.85 -12.21 2.54
CA ILE A 157 -14.11 -12.62 3.18
C ILE A 157 -15.16 -11.52 3.05
N GLY A 158 -16.36 -11.91 2.62
CA GLY A 158 -17.48 -10.98 2.36
C GLY A 158 -17.55 -10.45 0.93
N ALA A 159 -16.56 -10.79 0.08
CA ALA A 159 -16.65 -10.61 -1.36
C ALA A 159 -17.22 -11.85 -2.04
N THR A 160 -17.80 -11.65 -3.23
CA THR A 160 -18.36 -12.71 -4.08
C THR A 160 -17.82 -12.57 -5.51
N VAL A 161 -18.06 -13.54 -6.37
CA VAL A 161 -17.71 -13.45 -7.78
C VAL A 161 -18.40 -12.28 -8.48
N ASP A 162 -19.57 -11.85 -7.99
CA ASP A 162 -20.31 -10.71 -8.53
C ASP A 162 -19.62 -9.36 -8.27
N ASP A 163 -18.75 -9.29 -7.28
CA ASP A 163 -17.92 -8.11 -7.03
C ASP A 163 -16.79 -7.96 -8.07
N LEU A 164 -16.53 -8.97 -8.91
CA LEU A 164 -15.52 -8.95 -9.96
C LEU A 164 -16.11 -8.56 -11.32
N ASP A 165 -15.33 -7.84 -12.12
CA ASP A 165 -15.58 -7.64 -13.55
C ASP A 165 -15.10 -8.86 -14.35
N ILE A 166 -16.01 -9.82 -14.52
CA ILE A 166 -15.75 -11.06 -15.24
C ILE A 166 -15.53 -10.82 -16.74
N ALA A 167 -16.12 -9.76 -17.29
CA ALA A 167 -15.91 -9.41 -18.70
C ALA A 167 -14.47 -8.97 -18.93
N MET A 168 -13.94 -8.11 -18.07
CA MET A 168 -12.54 -7.68 -18.10
C MET A 168 -11.58 -8.87 -17.92
N PHE A 169 -11.86 -9.75 -16.96
CA PHE A 169 -11.06 -10.96 -16.77
C PHE A 169 -11.00 -11.80 -18.04
N ARG A 170 -12.15 -12.10 -18.65
CA ARG A 170 -12.25 -12.97 -19.84
C ARG A 170 -11.69 -12.33 -21.11
N GLN A 171 -11.88 -11.04 -21.29
CA GLN A 171 -11.51 -10.36 -22.56
C GLN A 171 -10.08 -9.81 -22.55
N LEU A 172 -9.61 -9.32 -21.42
CA LEU A 172 -8.34 -8.62 -21.33
C LEU A 172 -7.21 -9.48 -20.73
N TYR A 173 -7.50 -10.24 -19.69
CA TYR A 173 -6.48 -10.95 -18.91
C TYR A 173 -6.33 -12.41 -19.33
N LEU A 174 -7.41 -13.17 -19.35
CA LEU A 174 -7.40 -14.63 -19.58
C LEU A 174 -6.71 -15.02 -20.90
N PRO A 175 -6.92 -14.33 -22.04
CA PRO A 175 -6.25 -14.65 -23.30
C PRO A 175 -4.73 -14.40 -23.28
N LYS A 176 -4.24 -13.60 -22.33
CA LYS A 176 -2.80 -13.36 -22.14
C LYS A 176 -2.19 -14.34 -21.14
N ALA A 177 -3.00 -14.83 -20.22
CA ALA A 177 -2.57 -15.74 -19.15
C ALA A 177 -2.52 -17.21 -19.58
N VAL A 178 -3.39 -17.61 -20.52
CA VAL A 178 -3.57 -19.01 -20.94
C VAL A 178 -3.47 -19.09 -22.48
N PRO A 179 -2.72 -20.05 -23.04
CA PRO A 179 -2.62 -20.26 -24.46
C PRO A 179 -3.99 -20.53 -25.12
N GLU A 180 -4.17 -20.09 -26.36
CA GLU A 180 -5.46 -20.14 -27.06
C GLU A 180 -5.98 -21.58 -27.29
N ASP A 181 -5.09 -22.51 -27.56
CA ASP A 181 -5.40 -23.93 -27.70
C ASP A 181 -5.99 -24.53 -26.41
N VAL A 182 -5.42 -24.17 -25.27
CA VAL A 182 -5.92 -24.57 -23.94
C VAL A 182 -7.28 -23.95 -23.65
N LEU A 183 -7.48 -22.67 -24.01
CA LEU A 183 -8.76 -21.96 -23.79
C LEU A 183 -9.91 -22.55 -24.62
N ARG A 184 -9.63 -23.03 -25.82
CA ARG A 184 -10.66 -23.64 -26.68
C ARG A 184 -11.22 -24.95 -26.11
N GLU A 185 -10.41 -25.69 -25.36
CA GLU A 185 -10.78 -26.96 -24.73
C GLU A 185 -11.20 -26.78 -23.27
N ASP A 186 -11.09 -25.56 -22.72
CA ASP A 186 -11.34 -25.25 -21.32
C ASP A 186 -12.83 -25.23 -20.98
N GLY A 187 -13.35 -26.35 -20.48
CA GLY A 187 -14.73 -26.47 -19.98
C GLY A 187 -14.92 -26.01 -18.53
N ARG A 188 -13.90 -25.40 -17.88
CA ARG A 188 -13.99 -24.95 -16.49
C ARG A 188 -14.93 -23.76 -16.34
N ASP A 189 -15.64 -23.72 -15.22
CA ASP A 189 -16.38 -22.54 -14.81
C ASP A 189 -15.42 -21.36 -14.49
N VAL A 190 -15.97 -20.16 -14.41
CA VAL A 190 -15.18 -18.94 -14.17
C VAL A 190 -14.46 -18.96 -12.83
N GLU A 191 -15.05 -19.55 -11.80
CA GLU A 191 -14.43 -19.64 -10.47
C GLU A 191 -13.18 -20.53 -10.50
N LEU A 192 -13.22 -21.65 -11.24
CA LEU A 192 -12.07 -22.53 -11.43
C LEU A 192 -10.98 -21.87 -12.28
N GLN A 193 -11.38 -21.09 -13.31
CA GLN A 193 -10.44 -20.30 -14.09
C GLN A 193 -9.74 -19.26 -13.22
N LEU A 194 -10.50 -18.49 -12.42
CA LEU A 194 -9.97 -17.51 -11.48
C LEU A 194 -9.08 -18.16 -10.41
N GLN A 195 -9.51 -19.31 -9.86
CA GLN A 195 -8.74 -20.06 -8.85
C GLN A 195 -7.40 -20.50 -9.40
N SER A 196 -7.36 -21.04 -10.63
CA SER A 196 -6.11 -21.52 -11.25
C SER A 196 -5.07 -20.41 -11.45
N LEU A 197 -5.50 -19.15 -11.47
CA LEU A 197 -4.67 -17.95 -11.62
C LEU A 197 -4.47 -17.19 -10.29
N GLY A 198 -4.96 -17.73 -9.17
CA GLY A 198 -4.77 -17.17 -7.84
C GLY A 198 -5.76 -16.06 -7.46
N PHE A 199 -6.83 -15.84 -8.23
CA PHE A 199 -7.80 -14.75 -8.01
C PHE A 199 -9.05 -15.16 -7.23
N PHE A 200 -9.22 -16.47 -6.93
CA PHE A 200 -10.36 -17.00 -6.20
C PHE A 200 -9.93 -18.12 -5.26
N ASP A 201 -10.53 -18.20 -4.07
CA ASP A 201 -10.36 -19.32 -3.14
C ASP A 201 -11.67 -20.10 -3.02
N LYS A 202 -11.70 -21.27 -3.66
CA LYS A 202 -12.89 -22.13 -3.70
C LYS A 202 -13.28 -22.72 -2.33
N ARG A 203 -12.31 -22.83 -1.39
CA ARG A 203 -12.60 -23.33 -0.04
C ARG A 203 -13.48 -22.37 0.74
N TYR A 204 -13.29 -21.07 0.50
CA TYR A 204 -14.08 -20.01 1.10
C TYR A 204 -15.18 -19.47 0.19
N GLY A 205 -15.20 -19.90 -1.09
CA GLY A 205 -16.19 -19.47 -2.09
C GLY A 205 -16.15 -17.98 -2.39
N CYS A 206 -14.96 -17.35 -2.33
CA CYS A 206 -14.82 -15.92 -2.53
C CYS A 206 -13.52 -15.57 -3.28
N PRO A 207 -13.45 -14.38 -3.92
CA PRO A 207 -12.22 -13.84 -4.51
C PRO A 207 -11.09 -13.72 -3.49
N THR A 208 -9.85 -13.84 -3.94
CA THR A 208 -8.69 -13.41 -3.17
C THR A 208 -8.56 -11.89 -3.20
N TYR A 209 -7.72 -11.31 -2.32
CA TYR A 209 -7.43 -9.88 -2.42
C TYR A 209 -6.79 -9.49 -3.75
N ALA A 210 -5.98 -10.37 -4.37
CA ALA A 210 -5.49 -10.15 -5.74
C ALA A 210 -6.63 -10.10 -6.75
N GLY A 211 -7.65 -10.98 -6.62
CA GLY A 211 -8.84 -10.95 -7.47
C GLY A 211 -9.59 -9.63 -7.37
N ILE A 212 -9.79 -9.14 -6.14
CA ILE A 212 -10.41 -7.83 -5.90
C ILE A 212 -9.55 -6.70 -6.46
N LEU A 213 -8.23 -6.72 -6.24
CA LEU A 213 -7.33 -5.68 -6.73
C LEU A 213 -7.27 -5.61 -8.25
N PHE A 214 -7.33 -6.75 -8.95
CA PHE A 214 -7.23 -6.78 -10.42
C PHE A 214 -8.55 -6.61 -11.15
N PHE A 215 -9.65 -7.12 -10.61
CA PHE A 215 -10.93 -7.18 -11.31
C PHE A 215 -12.11 -6.66 -10.49
N GLY A 216 -11.87 -6.15 -9.28
CA GLY A 216 -12.96 -5.65 -8.42
C GLY A 216 -13.66 -4.44 -9.04
N LYS A 217 -14.99 -4.45 -9.06
CA LYS A 217 -15.82 -3.31 -9.50
C LYS A 217 -15.73 -2.13 -8.53
N GLN A 218 -15.51 -2.41 -7.25
CA GLN A 218 -15.42 -1.42 -6.16
C GLN A 218 -14.27 -1.80 -5.22
N VAL A 219 -13.03 -1.62 -5.67
CA VAL A 219 -11.83 -2.02 -4.93
C VAL A 219 -11.74 -1.34 -3.56
N GLU A 220 -12.04 -0.04 -3.50
CA GLU A 220 -11.93 0.75 -2.26
C GLU A 220 -12.95 0.36 -1.18
N ARG A 221 -14.01 -0.37 -1.53
CA ARG A 221 -14.93 -0.94 -0.54
C ARG A 221 -14.23 -1.97 0.35
N PHE A 222 -13.33 -2.76 -0.22
CA PHE A 222 -12.59 -3.82 0.46
C PHE A 222 -11.20 -3.35 0.91
N LEU A 223 -10.58 -2.45 0.14
CA LEU A 223 -9.23 -1.95 0.34
C LEU A 223 -9.20 -0.42 0.17
N PRO A 224 -9.62 0.35 1.18
CA PRO A 224 -9.80 1.81 1.07
C PRO A 224 -8.56 2.59 0.65
N GLY A 225 -7.36 2.08 0.99
CA GLY A 225 -6.09 2.69 0.63
C GLY A 225 -5.52 2.25 -0.72
N ALA A 226 -6.17 1.34 -1.47
CA ALA A 226 -5.63 0.76 -2.70
C ALA A 226 -5.72 1.71 -3.90
N TYR A 227 -5.09 2.88 -3.79
CA TYR A 227 -4.99 3.85 -4.89
C TYR A 227 -3.60 4.51 -4.90
N ILE A 228 -3.29 5.23 -6.00
CA ILE A 228 -2.10 6.05 -6.14
C ILE A 228 -2.55 7.51 -6.14
N GLN A 229 -1.99 8.31 -5.26
CA GLN A 229 -2.21 9.75 -5.21
C GLN A 229 -1.04 10.47 -5.87
N TYR A 230 -1.29 11.07 -7.02
CA TYR A 230 -0.34 11.96 -7.66
C TYR A 230 -0.61 13.39 -7.26
N VAL A 231 0.46 14.12 -6.91
CA VAL A 231 0.41 15.57 -6.65
C VAL A 231 1.62 16.23 -7.28
N ARG A 232 1.40 17.30 -8.06
CA ARG A 232 2.43 18.17 -8.58
C ARG A 232 2.50 19.46 -7.78
N PHE A 233 3.66 19.72 -7.21
CA PHE A 233 3.96 20.97 -6.52
C PHE A 233 4.67 21.95 -7.45
N GLY A 234 4.42 23.25 -7.26
CA GLY A 234 5.03 24.33 -8.06
C GLY A 234 6.43 24.74 -7.62
N GLY A 235 6.97 24.15 -6.56
CA GLY A 235 8.28 24.41 -5.99
C GLY A 235 9.01 23.14 -5.63
N LYS A 236 9.93 23.23 -4.64
CA LYS A 236 10.77 22.12 -4.18
C LYS A 236 10.27 21.44 -2.91
N GLY A 237 9.29 21.99 -2.22
CA GLY A 237 8.73 21.46 -0.98
C GLY A 237 7.22 21.29 -1.04
N ARG A 238 6.67 20.60 -0.03
CA ARG A 238 5.21 20.33 0.11
C ARG A 238 4.41 21.59 0.49
N GLU A 239 5.07 22.62 0.96
CA GLU A 239 4.49 23.95 1.24
C GLU A 239 4.20 24.75 -0.01
N SER A 240 4.75 24.34 -1.14
CA SER A 240 4.57 25.00 -2.43
C SER A 240 3.15 24.81 -2.95
N GLU A 241 2.71 25.72 -3.84
CA GLU A 241 1.41 25.64 -4.48
C GLU A 241 1.18 24.29 -5.20
N VAL A 242 0.02 23.67 -4.97
CA VAL A 242 -0.39 22.47 -5.70
C VAL A 242 -0.84 22.87 -7.11
N LYS A 243 -0.11 22.41 -8.13
CA LYS A 243 -0.40 22.69 -9.55
C LYS A 243 -1.42 21.73 -10.15
N SER A 244 -1.37 20.45 -9.75
CA SER A 244 -2.33 19.43 -10.16
C SER A 244 -2.35 18.27 -9.18
N GLU A 245 -3.49 17.59 -9.11
CA GLU A 245 -3.70 16.40 -8.30
C GLU A 245 -4.54 15.38 -9.10
N TYR A 246 -4.16 14.09 -9.04
CA TYR A 246 -4.91 12.99 -9.62
C TYR A 246 -4.96 11.79 -8.68
N LYS A 247 -6.13 11.15 -8.61
CA LYS A 247 -6.32 9.89 -7.89
C LYS A 247 -6.48 8.75 -8.90
N PHE A 248 -5.53 7.80 -8.89
CA PHE A 248 -5.62 6.57 -9.67
C PHE A 248 -6.21 5.49 -8.78
N ALA A 249 -7.52 5.34 -8.84
CA ALA A 249 -8.32 4.41 -8.06
C ALA A 249 -9.09 3.47 -8.98
N GLY A 250 -9.57 2.36 -8.41
CA GLY A 250 -10.24 1.27 -9.11
C GLY A 250 -9.36 0.03 -9.25
N ASN A 251 -9.74 -0.88 -10.15
CA ASN A 251 -8.98 -2.12 -10.34
C ASN A 251 -7.64 -1.88 -11.06
N LEU A 252 -6.64 -2.71 -10.71
CA LEU A 252 -5.30 -2.57 -11.26
C LEU A 252 -5.24 -2.78 -12.77
N CYS A 253 -6.14 -3.58 -13.35
CA CYS A 253 -6.21 -3.77 -14.79
C CYS A 253 -6.39 -2.44 -15.53
N GLU A 254 -7.29 -1.57 -15.06
CA GLU A 254 -7.51 -0.25 -15.64
C GLU A 254 -6.48 0.78 -15.17
N VAL A 255 -6.15 0.77 -13.88
CA VAL A 255 -5.22 1.73 -13.28
C VAL A 255 -3.85 1.67 -13.96
N LEU A 256 -3.35 0.48 -14.27
CA LEU A 256 -2.05 0.31 -14.94
C LEU A 256 -2.01 0.99 -16.31
N PHE A 257 -3.03 0.82 -17.16
CA PHE A 257 -3.08 1.48 -18.47
C PHE A 257 -3.26 3.00 -18.37
N ARG A 258 -4.07 3.46 -17.41
CA ARG A 258 -4.25 4.90 -17.16
C ARG A 258 -2.94 5.53 -16.65
N LEU A 259 -2.23 4.83 -15.77
CA LEU A 259 -0.96 5.28 -15.22
C LEU A 259 0.13 5.31 -16.30
N ASP A 260 0.20 4.30 -17.17
CA ASP A 260 1.14 4.24 -18.29
C ASP A 260 0.97 5.45 -19.23
N THR A 261 -0.27 5.71 -19.64
CA THR A 261 -0.61 6.89 -20.47
C THR A 261 -0.26 8.20 -19.75
N PHE A 262 -0.55 8.30 -18.44
CA PHE A 262 -0.28 9.49 -17.67
C PHE A 262 1.22 9.74 -17.53
N VAL A 263 2.01 8.72 -17.26
CA VAL A 263 3.47 8.85 -17.17
C VAL A 263 4.05 9.35 -18.49
N ASP A 264 3.63 8.76 -19.61
CA ASP A 264 4.13 9.16 -20.93
C ASP A 264 3.76 10.60 -21.33
N THR A 265 2.55 11.03 -20.99
CA THR A 265 2.02 12.35 -21.44
C THR A 265 2.27 13.49 -20.47
N SER A 266 2.42 13.21 -19.16
CA SER A 266 2.42 14.23 -18.12
C SER A 266 3.70 14.28 -17.28
N ILE A 267 4.45 13.18 -17.22
CA ILE A 267 5.68 13.09 -16.42
C ILE A 267 6.91 13.21 -17.32
N ILE A 268 6.91 12.48 -18.44
CA ILE A 268 8.05 12.44 -19.33
C ILE A 268 7.93 13.56 -20.36
N ASN A 269 8.35 14.75 -19.96
CA ASN A 269 8.43 15.86 -20.89
C ASN A 269 9.60 15.65 -21.87
N ARG A 270 9.28 15.60 -23.15
CA ARG A 270 10.27 15.50 -24.22
C ARG A 270 10.43 16.86 -24.88
N ARG A 271 11.66 17.43 -24.90
CA ARG A 271 11.97 18.73 -25.48
C ARG A 271 13.07 18.59 -26.51
N PRO A 272 12.89 19.08 -27.74
CA PRO A 272 14.00 19.26 -28.66
C PRO A 272 14.90 20.40 -28.13
N VAL A 273 16.17 20.13 -27.96
CA VAL A 273 17.17 21.14 -27.57
C VAL A 273 18.31 21.18 -28.61
N PRO A 274 18.78 22.36 -29.02
CA PRO A 274 19.83 22.48 -30.00
C PRO A 274 21.16 21.94 -29.43
N VAL A 275 21.81 21.09 -30.21
CA VAL A 275 23.18 20.61 -29.96
C VAL A 275 24.18 21.39 -30.81
N SER A 276 23.74 21.79 -31.99
CA SER A 276 24.49 22.66 -32.92
C SER A 276 23.51 23.45 -33.79
N THR A 277 24.01 24.31 -34.67
CA THR A 277 23.19 25.11 -35.58
C THR A 277 22.17 24.29 -36.38
N LEU A 278 22.48 23.02 -36.71
CA LEU A 278 21.67 22.19 -37.56
C LEU A 278 21.24 20.85 -36.92
N ARG A 279 21.58 20.62 -35.61
CA ARG A 279 21.26 19.37 -34.95
C ARG A 279 20.60 19.65 -33.61
N GLU A 280 19.57 18.87 -33.35
CA GLU A 280 18.86 18.83 -32.06
C GLU A 280 18.98 17.46 -31.42
N LYS A 281 18.85 17.40 -30.09
CA LYS A 281 18.63 16.16 -29.32
C LYS A 281 17.33 16.29 -28.57
N THR A 282 16.69 15.17 -28.27
CA THR A 282 15.55 15.12 -27.36
C THR A 282 16.06 15.06 -25.93
N LEU A 283 15.67 16.04 -25.13
CA LEU A 283 15.92 16.08 -23.68
C LEU A 283 14.67 15.57 -22.96
N MET A 284 14.83 14.68 -22.00
CA MET A 284 13.75 14.16 -21.15
C MET A 284 13.95 14.59 -19.71
N ASP A 285 12.89 14.95 -19.02
CA ASP A 285 12.93 15.26 -17.59
C ASP A 285 13.31 14.01 -16.80
N TYR A 286 12.68 12.89 -17.13
CA TYR A 286 12.89 11.58 -16.53
C TYR A 286 12.95 10.51 -17.63
N PRO A 287 13.82 9.49 -17.53
CA PRO A 287 13.82 8.39 -18.49
C PRO A 287 12.61 7.49 -18.28
N HIS A 288 11.87 7.22 -19.33
CA HIS A 288 10.61 6.47 -19.31
C HIS A 288 10.72 5.14 -18.55
N TRP A 289 11.78 4.40 -18.78
CA TRP A 289 11.92 3.06 -18.20
C TRP A 289 12.17 3.11 -16.69
N ALA A 290 12.94 4.10 -16.20
CA ALA A 290 13.24 4.24 -14.77
C ALA A 290 11.97 4.59 -13.96
N THR A 291 11.26 5.64 -14.34
CA THR A 291 10.01 6.05 -13.66
C THR A 291 8.96 4.93 -13.68
N ARG A 292 8.80 4.23 -14.82
CA ARG A 292 7.93 3.07 -14.95
C ARG A 292 8.30 1.97 -13.95
N GLU A 293 9.58 1.58 -13.90
CA GLU A 293 10.04 0.50 -13.02
C GLU A 293 9.82 0.82 -11.56
N LEU A 294 10.10 2.06 -11.13
CA LEU A 294 9.87 2.51 -9.76
C LEU A 294 8.39 2.45 -9.37
N LEU A 295 7.49 2.87 -10.27
CA LEU A 295 6.03 2.79 -10.06
C LEU A 295 5.54 1.34 -10.00
N MET A 296 6.01 0.47 -10.90
CA MET A 296 5.63 -0.94 -10.91
C MET A 296 6.10 -1.65 -9.65
N ASN A 297 7.31 -1.35 -9.18
CA ASN A 297 7.83 -1.86 -7.91
C ASN A 297 6.99 -1.37 -6.72
N ALA A 298 6.57 -0.10 -6.72
CA ALA A 298 5.69 0.42 -5.68
C ALA A 298 4.37 -0.39 -5.62
N ILE A 299 3.73 -0.69 -6.75
CA ILE A 299 2.50 -1.48 -6.81
C ILE A 299 2.73 -2.93 -6.35
N CYS A 300 3.80 -3.59 -6.84
CA CYS A 300 4.12 -4.97 -6.48
C CYS A 300 4.46 -5.16 -5.00
N HIS A 301 5.14 -4.19 -4.38
CA HIS A 301 5.67 -4.31 -3.03
C HIS A 301 4.86 -3.54 -1.97
N ARG A 302 3.76 -2.89 -2.34
CA ARG A 302 2.89 -2.20 -1.41
C ARG A 302 2.31 -3.14 -0.35
N THR A 303 2.20 -2.65 0.90
CA THR A 303 1.38 -3.27 1.94
C THR A 303 -0.08 -2.85 1.74
N TYR A 304 -0.89 -3.74 1.15
CA TYR A 304 -2.30 -3.46 0.82
C TYR A 304 -3.23 -3.45 2.04
N GLU A 305 -2.78 -3.93 3.20
CA GLU A 305 -3.46 -3.79 4.49
C GLU A 305 -3.45 -2.34 5.01
N SER A 306 -2.55 -1.50 4.48
CA SER A 306 -2.48 -0.09 4.84
C SER A 306 -3.56 0.72 4.15
N ASN A 307 -4.21 1.61 4.90
CA ASN A 307 -5.17 2.58 4.37
C ASN A 307 -4.51 3.80 3.70
N GLY A 308 -3.19 3.97 3.84
CA GLY A 308 -2.45 5.03 3.14
C GLY A 308 -2.23 4.68 1.66
N PRO A 309 -2.35 5.64 0.70
CA PRO A 309 -2.08 5.40 -0.72
C PRO A 309 -0.57 5.28 -1.01
N ILE A 310 -0.24 4.85 -2.24
CA ILE A 310 1.06 5.16 -2.83
C ILE A 310 1.07 6.66 -3.12
N GLN A 311 2.04 7.40 -2.56
CA GLN A 311 2.21 8.82 -2.84
C GLN A 311 3.20 8.97 -3.99
N PHE A 312 2.74 9.56 -5.08
CA PHE A 312 3.53 9.90 -6.25
C PHE A 312 3.59 11.42 -6.37
N TYR A 313 4.62 12.03 -5.77
CA TYR A 313 4.75 13.48 -5.69
C TYR A 313 5.81 13.98 -6.64
N GLN A 314 5.47 14.95 -7.46
CA GLN A 314 6.37 15.61 -8.39
C GLN A 314 6.64 17.05 -7.95
N TYR A 315 7.90 17.37 -7.79
CA TYR A 315 8.43 18.72 -7.53
C TYR A 315 9.11 19.28 -8.78
N ASN A 316 9.61 20.49 -8.70
CA ASN A 316 10.33 21.09 -9.82
C ASN A 316 11.67 20.41 -10.12
N ASP A 317 12.26 19.74 -9.13
CA ASP A 317 13.59 19.15 -9.19
C ASP A 317 13.62 17.61 -9.03
N ARG A 318 12.51 16.97 -8.68
CA ARG A 318 12.47 15.54 -8.42
C ARG A 318 11.05 14.95 -8.41
N ILE A 319 11.00 13.64 -8.44
CA ILE A 319 9.84 12.84 -8.07
C ILE A 319 10.12 12.12 -6.75
N GLU A 320 9.14 12.06 -5.87
CA GLU A 320 9.12 11.23 -4.66
C GLU A 320 8.04 10.17 -4.79
N LEU A 321 8.42 8.89 -4.66
CA LEU A 321 7.49 7.78 -4.56
C LEU A 321 7.56 7.21 -3.15
N MET A 322 6.52 7.45 -2.34
CA MET A 322 6.40 6.86 -1.01
C MET A 322 5.37 5.74 -1.03
N ASN A 323 5.85 4.55 -0.70
CA ASN A 323 5.08 3.32 -0.72
C ASN A 323 4.81 2.82 0.71
N PRO A 324 3.54 2.53 1.10
CA PRO A 324 3.25 1.87 2.36
C PRO A 324 3.89 0.47 2.42
N GLY A 325 4.68 0.23 3.47
CA GLY A 325 5.43 -1.00 3.68
C GLY A 325 6.93 -0.85 3.39
N GLY A 326 7.76 -1.24 4.36
CA GLY A 326 9.22 -1.26 4.23
C GLY A 326 9.71 -2.45 3.39
N LEU A 327 10.98 -2.81 3.52
CA LEU A 327 11.55 -4.01 2.90
C LEU A 327 10.79 -5.27 3.35
N TYR A 328 10.76 -6.31 2.51
CA TYR A 328 9.96 -7.50 2.75
C TYR A 328 10.78 -8.79 2.69
N GLY A 329 10.42 -9.75 3.55
CA GLY A 329 10.97 -11.11 3.54
C GLY A 329 12.47 -11.15 3.79
N LYS A 330 13.22 -11.62 2.82
CA LYS A 330 14.69 -11.78 2.89
C LYS A 330 15.46 -10.49 2.57
N VAL A 331 14.76 -9.46 2.08
CA VAL A 331 15.38 -8.19 1.67
C VAL A 331 15.64 -7.32 2.90
N ASN A 332 16.84 -6.79 3.00
CA ASN A 332 17.27 -5.85 4.04
C ASN A 332 18.19 -4.77 3.46
N ALA A 333 18.55 -3.77 4.26
CA ALA A 333 19.37 -2.66 3.80
C ALA A 333 20.77 -3.07 3.28
N GLN A 334 21.33 -4.19 3.76
CA GLN A 334 22.64 -4.65 3.35
C GLN A 334 22.63 -5.41 2.02
N ASN A 335 21.52 -6.08 1.69
CA ASN A 335 21.43 -6.89 0.47
C ASN A 335 20.57 -6.25 -0.64
N PHE A 336 19.90 -5.13 -0.38
CA PHE A 336 19.21 -4.36 -1.41
C PHE A 336 20.24 -3.68 -2.35
N PRO A 337 20.06 -3.69 -3.66
CA PRO A 337 18.94 -4.24 -4.45
C PRO A 337 19.19 -5.65 -5.02
N PHE A 338 20.14 -6.41 -4.50
CA PHE A 338 20.63 -7.67 -5.09
C PHE A 338 19.77 -8.88 -4.74
N VAL A 339 19.01 -8.82 -3.64
CA VAL A 339 18.10 -9.89 -3.21
C VAL A 339 16.68 -9.45 -3.43
N ASN A 340 15.85 -10.34 -3.98
CA ASN A 340 14.42 -10.10 -4.20
C ASN A 340 13.57 -11.03 -3.35
N ASP A 341 12.46 -10.48 -2.85
CA ASP A 341 11.36 -11.24 -2.29
C ASP A 341 10.05 -10.49 -2.61
N TYR A 342 8.99 -11.22 -2.96
CA TYR A 342 7.74 -10.61 -3.38
C TYR A 342 6.73 -10.55 -2.25
N ARG A 343 6.31 -9.33 -1.85
CA ARG A 343 5.22 -9.15 -0.89
C ARG A 343 3.88 -9.63 -1.46
N ASN A 344 3.64 -9.37 -2.75
CA ASN A 344 2.41 -9.68 -3.45
C ASN A 344 2.72 -10.48 -4.74
N PRO A 345 3.04 -11.78 -4.62
CA PRO A 345 3.47 -12.59 -5.76
C PRO A 345 2.38 -12.81 -6.82
N VAL A 346 1.10 -12.86 -6.42
CA VAL A 346 -0.02 -13.00 -7.37
C VAL A 346 -0.18 -11.73 -8.20
N ILE A 347 -0.08 -10.55 -7.54
CA ILE A 347 -0.09 -9.25 -8.21
C ILE A 347 1.09 -9.14 -9.19
N ALA A 348 2.30 -9.51 -8.74
CA ALA A 348 3.50 -9.44 -9.58
C ALA A 348 3.39 -10.35 -10.81
N GLU A 349 2.84 -11.55 -10.68
CA GLU A 349 2.60 -12.46 -11.82
C GLU A 349 1.52 -11.89 -12.76
N ALA A 350 0.45 -11.35 -12.20
CA ALA A 350 -0.60 -10.74 -13.01
C ALA A 350 -0.10 -9.52 -13.82
N MET A 351 0.72 -8.68 -13.22
CA MET A 351 1.35 -7.55 -13.91
C MET A 351 2.32 -8.02 -15.00
N LYS A 352 3.02 -9.14 -14.79
CA LYS A 352 3.88 -9.76 -15.80
C LYS A 352 3.07 -10.29 -16.99
N VAL A 353 1.96 -10.97 -16.75
CA VAL A 353 1.03 -11.43 -17.80
C VAL A 353 0.54 -10.27 -18.66
N LEU A 354 0.24 -9.13 -18.04
CA LEU A 354 -0.16 -7.92 -18.76
C LEU A 354 0.99 -7.17 -19.44
N GLY A 355 2.26 -7.58 -19.21
CA GLY A 355 3.45 -6.97 -19.81
C GLY A 355 4.00 -5.75 -19.06
N PHE A 356 3.51 -5.46 -17.86
CA PHE A 356 3.97 -4.33 -17.06
C PHE A 356 5.24 -4.62 -16.24
N VAL A 357 5.54 -5.87 -15.93
CA VAL A 357 6.68 -6.26 -15.08
C VAL A 357 7.48 -7.38 -15.76
N ASN A 358 8.81 -7.31 -15.61
CA ASN A 358 9.74 -8.37 -15.96
C ASN A 358 10.42 -8.90 -14.68
N ARG A 359 10.39 -10.22 -14.45
CA ARG A 359 10.93 -10.86 -13.23
C ARG A 359 12.40 -11.25 -13.37
N PHE A 360 13.28 -10.33 -13.79
CA PHE A 360 14.71 -10.64 -14.03
C PHE A 360 15.64 -10.11 -12.94
N SER A 361 15.12 -9.59 -11.82
CA SER A 361 15.93 -9.06 -10.69
C SER A 361 16.97 -7.99 -11.09
N ARG A 362 16.72 -7.25 -12.18
CA ARG A 362 17.62 -6.21 -12.71
C ARG A 362 17.02 -4.80 -12.65
N GLY A 363 15.79 -4.68 -12.17
CA GLY A 363 15.01 -3.45 -12.25
C GLY A 363 15.74 -2.24 -11.68
N ILE A 364 16.12 -2.28 -10.42
CA ILE A 364 16.78 -1.14 -9.73
C ILE A 364 18.18 -0.85 -10.30
N ILE A 365 18.92 -1.86 -10.72
CA ILE A 365 20.26 -1.64 -11.33
C ILE A 365 20.08 -0.86 -12.64
N ARG A 366 19.13 -1.27 -13.47
CA ARG A 366 18.83 -0.59 -14.73
C ARG A 366 18.25 0.81 -14.50
N VAL A 367 17.43 1.02 -13.46
CA VAL A 367 16.97 2.37 -13.07
C VAL A 367 18.16 3.30 -12.88
N LYS A 368 19.19 2.87 -12.12
CA LYS A 368 20.38 3.68 -11.90
C LYS A 368 21.14 3.98 -13.19
N GLU A 369 21.28 3.02 -14.09
CA GLU A 369 21.93 3.18 -15.38
C GLU A 369 21.17 4.17 -16.27
N GLU A 370 19.86 3.99 -16.44
CA GLU A 370 19.00 4.86 -17.27
C GLU A 370 18.97 6.31 -16.75
N LEU A 371 18.89 6.50 -15.42
CA LEU A 371 18.95 7.84 -14.81
C LEU A 371 20.30 8.50 -15.05
N LYS A 372 21.38 7.76 -14.88
CA LYS A 372 22.73 8.26 -15.14
C LYS A 372 22.93 8.65 -16.61
N GLU A 373 22.49 7.83 -17.54
CA GLU A 373 22.58 8.09 -18.98
C GLU A 373 21.77 9.32 -19.40
N ASN A 374 20.60 9.55 -18.81
CA ASN A 374 19.76 10.72 -19.07
C ASN A 374 20.26 11.99 -18.32
N GLY A 375 21.26 11.87 -17.43
CA GLY A 375 21.80 12.97 -16.66
C GLY A 375 20.97 13.40 -15.45
N ASN A 376 20.16 12.49 -14.89
CA ASN A 376 19.38 12.73 -13.66
C ASN A 376 20.21 12.56 -12.39
N GLY A 377 21.32 11.82 -12.42
CA GLY A 377 22.08 11.44 -11.25
C GLY A 377 21.62 10.09 -10.65
N GLU A 378 21.98 9.86 -9.39
CA GLU A 378 21.62 8.62 -8.68
C GLU A 378 20.28 8.79 -7.96
N PRO A 379 19.39 7.75 -8.01
CA PRO A 379 18.19 7.75 -7.18
C PRO A 379 18.54 7.51 -5.72
N GLU A 380 17.81 8.16 -4.81
CA GLU A 380 17.97 7.98 -3.37
C GLU A 380 16.89 7.05 -2.82
N PHE A 381 17.28 6.10 -1.95
CA PHE A 381 16.37 5.14 -1.33
C PHE A 381 16.43 5.25 0.18
N SER A 382 15.30 5.57 0.83
CA SER A 382 15.16 5.53 2.28
C SER A 382 14.62 4.16 2.69
N LEU A 383 15.52 3.30 3.20
CA LEU A 383 15.25 1.89 3.52
C LEU A 383 14.90 1.65 5.00
N ASP A 384 15.10 2.65 5.85
CA ASP A 384 15.04 2.59 7.32
C ASP A 384 13.74 3.17 7.91
N LEU A 385 12.79 3.57 7.07
CA LEU A 385 11.50 4.13 7.51
C LEU A 385 10.57 3.10 8.21
N GLY A 386 10.95 1.83 8.26
CA GLY A 386 10.22 0.76 8.93
C GLY A 386 8.87 0.42 8.29
N THR A 387 7.94 1.35 8.27
CA THR A 387 6.57 1.16 7.75
C THR A 387 6.34 1.71 6.36
N ALA A 388 7.35 2.34 5.76
CA ALA A 388 7.28 2.90 4.41
C ALA A 388 8.60 2.69 3.66
N PHE A 389 8.54 2.80 2.35
CA PHE A 389 9.69 2.81 1.45
C PHE A 389 9.60 4.08 0.60
N LEU A 390 10.64 4.91 0.63
CA LEU A 390 10.70 6.13 -0.16
C LEU A 390 11.82 6.01 -1.19
N VAL A 391 11.50 6.35 -2.44
CA VAL A 391 12.50 6.58 -3.48
C VAL A 391 12.36 8.00 -4.03
N VAL A 392 13.51 8.67 -4.18
CA VAL A 392 13.62 9.99 -4.79
C VAL A 392 14.30 9.82 -6.15
N GLU A 393 13.61 10.21 -7.21
CA GLU A 393 14.09 10.22 -8.58
C GLU A 393 14.38 11.68 -8.97
N PRO A 394 15.65 12.10 -9.06
CA PRO A 394 15.98 13.47 -9.42
C PRO A 394 15.67 13.76 -10.89
N ILE A 395 15.33 15.00 -11.23
CA ILE A 395 15.15 15.44 -12.62
C ILE A 395 16.52 15.55 -13.33
N SER A 396 16.54 15.41 -14.66
CA SER A 396 17.74 15.66 -15.44
C SER A 396 18.30 17.05 -15.17
N ALA A 397 19.60 17.14 -14.85
CA ALA A 397 20.28 18.41 -14.56
C ALA A 397 20.21 19.41 -15.72
N GLU A 398 20.14 18.92 -16.95
CA GLU A 398 19.94 19.76 -18.14
C GLU A 398 18.48 20.24 -18.24
N ALA A 399 17.53 19.37 -17.92
CA ALA A 399 16.10 19.69 -17.94
C ALA A 399 15.72 20.70 -16.83
N LEU A 400 16.36 20.61 -15.67
CA LEU A 400 16.12 21.52 -14.55
C LEU A 400 16.30 23.01 -14.93
N LYS A 401 17.17 23.31 -15.89
CA LYS A 401 17.40 24.68 -16.38
C LYS A 401 16.15 25.32 -17.02
N TYR A 402 15.19 24.52 -17.42
CA TYR A 402 13.93 24.97 -18.04
C TYR A 402 12.79 25.15 -17.02
N TYR A 403 13.03 24.82 -15.75
CA TYR A 403 12.09 25.08 -14.67
C TYR A 403 12.47 26.38 -13.94
N PRO A 404 11.50 27.20 -13.52
CA PRO A 404 11.77 28.42 -12.77
C PRO A 404 12.53 28.10 -11.48
N SER A 405 13.69 28.69 -11.26
CA SER A 405 14.29 28.76 -9.92
C SER A 405 13.43 29.70 -9.07
N GLU A 406 13.27 29.41 -7.78
CA GLU A 406 12.54 30.28 -6.85
C GLU A 406 13.11 31.70 -6.85
N GLU A 407 14.45 31.86 -6.92
CA GLU A 407 15.13 33.14 -7.09
C GLU A 407 14.72 33.89 -8.36
N LYS A 408 14.53 33.20 -9.49
CA LYS A 408 14.06 33.83 -10.76
C LYS A 408 12.56 34.06 -10.81
N SER A 409 11.76 33.43 -9.96
CA SER A 409 10.33 33.71 -9.86
C SER A 409 10.08 34.94 -8.99
N GLU A 410 10.92 35.21 -7.99
CA GLU A 410 10.91 36.44 -7.21
C GLU A 410 11.48 37.58 -8.03
N GLU A 411 12.65 37.44 -8.65
CA GLU A 411 13.24 38.45 -9.56
C GLU A 411 12.31 38.74 -10.76
N LYS A 412 11.72 37.72 -11.42
CA LYS A 412 10.74 37.96 -12.50
C LYS A 412 9.39 38.51 -12.02
N SER A 413 9.02 38.30 -10.76
CA SER A 413 7.86 38.96 -10.18
C SER A 413 8.21 40.40 -9.76
N GLU A 414 9.43 40.65 -9.34
CA GLU A 414 9.96 41.98 -9.07
C GLU A 414 10.29 42.73 -10.37
N GLU A 415 11.03 42.16 -11.33
CA GLU A 415 11.26 42.74 -12.66
C GLU A 415 9.97 42.99 -13.44
N LYS A 416 8.98 42.01 -13.43
CA LYS A 416 7.66 42.26 -14.02
C LYS A 416 6.83 43.28 -13.26
N SER A 417 7.08 43.47 -11.97
CA SER A 417 6.46 44.54 -11.20
C SER A 417 7.21 45.85 -11.42
N GLU A 418 8.52 45.83 -11.62
CA GLU A 418 9.33 47.00 -11.94
C GLU A 418 9.20 47.41 -13.42
N GLU A 419 9.31 46.50 -14.40
CA GLU A 419 9.03 46.81 -15.83
C GLU A 419 7.59 47.30 -16.04
N LYS A 420 6.60 46.69 -15.33
CA LYS A 420 5.23 47.23 -15.35
C LYS A 420 5.07 48.52 -14.57
N SER A 421 5.99 48.89 -13.69
CA SER A 421 6.00 50.19 -13.01
C SER A 421 6.78 51.23 -13.83
N GLU A 422 7.81 50.84 -14.56
CA GLU A 422 8.59 51.76 -15.43
C GLU A 422 7.88 52.02 -16.76
N GLU A 423 7.29 51.04 -17.43
CA GLU A 423 6.41 51.28 -18.60
C GLU A 423 5.15 52.07 -18.27
N LYS A 424 4.69 52.06 -16.98
CA LYS A 424 3.57 52.88 -16.54
C LYS A 424 3.92 54.27 -16.06
N SER A 425 5.19 54.64 -15.98
CA SER A 425 5.62 55.96 -15.55
C SER A 425 5.75 56.97 -16.70
N GLU A 426 5.68 56.58 -17.95
CA GLU A 426 5.76 57.49 -19.10
C GLU A 426 4.44 57.71 -19.90
N GLU A 427 3.38 56.94 -19.71
CA GLU A 427 2.06 57.30 -20.22
C GLU A 427 1.25 58.00 -19.10
N LYS A 428 1.05 59.28 -19.19
CA LYS A 428 -0.05 60.02 -18.55
C LYS A 428 -1.37 59.43 -19.05
N LYS A 429 -1.80 58.30 -18.47
CA LYS A 429 -3.14 57.79 -18.76
C LYS A 429 -4.16 58.76 -18.18
N GLU A 430 -4.81 59.52 -19.09
CA GLU A 430 -6.02 60.23 -18.76
C GLU A 430 -7.07 59.22 -18.22
N LEU A 431 -7.74 59.61 -17.12
CA LEU A 431 -8.80 58.77 -16.53
C LEU A 431 -9.93 58.58 -17.56
N SER A 432 -10.41 57.37 -17.68
CA SER A 432 -11.61 57.08 -18.49
C SER A 432 -12.81 57.88 -17.95
N GLU A 433 -13.77 58.19 -18.81
CA GLU A 433 -14.99 58.94 -18.42
C GLU A 433 -15.72 58.25 -17.24
N MET A 434 -15.68 56.94 -17.17
CA MET A 434 -16.25 56.18 -16.06
C MET A 434 -15.48 56.37 -14.76
N GLU A 435 -14.16 56.35 -14.82
CA GLU A 435 -13.31 56.57 -13.66
C GLU A 435 -13.40 57.99 -13.12
N LYS A 436 -13.51 58.99 -14.00
CA LYS A 436 -13.79 60.39 -13.60
C LYS A 436 -15.12 60.50 -12.85
N ARG A 437 -16.20 59.89 -13.37
CA ARG A 437 -17.51 59.92 -12.72
C ARG A 437 -17.51 59.22 -11.38
N VAL A 438 -16.80 58.07 -11.24
CA VAL A 438 -16.65 57.35 -9.97
C VAL A 438 -15.84 58.20 -8.96
N LEU A 439 -14.80 58.89 -9.43
CA LEU A 439 -13.94 59.78 -8.61
C LEU A 439 -14.76 60.98 -8.09
N GLU A 440 -15.61 61.58 -8.92
CA GLU A 440 -16.50 62.70 -8.51
C GLU A 440 -17.50 62.27 -7.41
N VAL A 441 -18.11 61.09 -7.54
CA VAL A 441 -19.02 60.57 -6.51
C VAL A 441 -18.27 60.33 -5.20
N ILE A 442 -17.06 59.79 -5.27
CA ILE A 442 -16.22 59.55 -4.09
C ILE A 442 -15.76 60.90 -3.46
N ALA A 443 -15.42 61.89 -4.28
CA ALA A 443 -15.06 63.23 -3.79
C ALA A 443 -16.22 63.96 -3.10
N GLY A 444 -17.41 63.82 -3.63
CA GLY A 444 -18.64 64.42 -3.05
C GLY A 444 -19.11 63.69 -1.78
N LYS A 445 -18.90 62.39 -1.68
CA LYS A 445 -19.28 61.57 -0.52
C LYS A 445 -18.20 60.59 -0.16
N PRO A 446 -17.23 60.96 0.68
CA PRO A 446 -16.14 60.07 1.06
C PRO A 446 -16.53 58.77 1.74
N SER A 447 -17.73 58.64 2.28
CA SER A 447 -18.25 57.41 2.88
C SER A 447 -19.08 56.55 1.91
N ALA A 448 -19.06 56.86 0.60
CA ALA A 448 -19.81 56.12 -0.41
C ALA A 448 -19.39 54.63 -0.46
N THR A 449 -20.37 53.74 -0.42
CA THR A 449 -20.23 52.31 -0.64
C THR A 449 -20.29 51.98 -2.12
N TYR A 450 -19.84 50.81 -2.54
CA TYR A 450 -19.93 50.37 -3.94
C TYR A 450 -21.37 50.34 -4.43
N ALA A 451 -22.28 49.85 -3.59
CA ALA A 451 -23.71 49.88 -3.89
C ALA A 451 -24.23 51.32 -4.12
N PHE A 452 -23.87 52.27 -3.26
CA PHE A 452 -24.24 53.67 -3.43
C PHE A 452 -23.72 54.28 -4.74
N ILE A 453 -22.46 53.98 -5.09
CA ILE A 453 -21.85 54.46 -6.35
C ILE A 453 -22.51 53.80 -7.56
N SER A 454 -22.85 52.53 -7.46
CA SER A 454 -23.57 51.76 -8.47
C SER A 454 -24.93 52.36 -8.76
N ASP A 455 -25.73 52.62 -7.73
CA ASP A 455 -27.06 53.19 -7.83
C ASP A 455 -27.03 54.63 -8.37
N ASN A 456 -26.06 55.43 -7.92
CA ASN A 456 -25.96 56.86 -8.31
C ASN A 456 -25.52 57.01 -9.78
N LEU A 457 -24.69 56.12 -10.29
CA LEU A 457 -24.16 56.16 -11.65
C LEU A 457 -24.93 55.27 -12.65
N GLY A 458 -25.85 54.43 -12.18
CA GLY A 458 -26.59 53.48 -13.00
C GLY A 458 -25.71 52.40 -13.65
N ILE A 459 -24.64 51.95 -12.97
CA ILE A 459 -23.68 50.94 -13.46
C ILE A 459 -23.61 49.76 -12.49
N SER A 460 -23.13 48.62 -12.95
CA SER A 460 -23.01 47.43 -12.08
C SER A 460 -21.97 47.62 -10.97
N GLU A 461 -22.17 46.98 -9.80
CA GLU A 461 -21.21 47.00 -8.71
C GLU A 461 -19.85 46.46 -9.14
N THR A 462 -19.81 45.49 -10.07
CA THR A 462 -18.56 44.96 -10.63
C THR A 462 -17.78 46.04 -11.40
N SER A 463 -18.49 46.88 -12.16
CA SER A 463 -17.88 48.02 -12.87
C SER A 463 -17.34 49.07 -11.91
N VAL A 464 -18.09 49.39 -10.83
CA VAL A 464 -17.62 50.25 -9.75
C VAL A 464 -16.37 49.68 -9.07
N TYR A 465 -16.37 48.40 -8.75
CA TYR A 465 -15.22 47.73 -8.15
C TYR A 465 -13.96 47.86 -9.01
N ASN A 466 -14.06 47.59 -10.32
CA ASN A 466 -12.95 47.72 -11.25
C ASN A 466 -12.44 49.17 -11.36
N ALA A 467 -13.35 50.16 -11.47
CA ALA A 467 -12.95 51.56 -11.52
C ALA A 467 -12.27 52.02 -10.21
N VAL A 468 -12.81 51.66 -9.04
CA VAL A 468 -12.21 51.99 -7.75
C VAL A 468 -10.84 51.30 -7.57
N ARG A 469 -10.70 50.06 -8.07
CA ARG A 469 -9.43 49.36 -8.08
C ARG A 469 -8.37 50.09 -8.93
N HIS A 470 -8.72 50.56 -10.11
CA HIS A 470 -7.85 51.33 -10.99
C HIS A 470 -7.48 52.69 -10.38
N LEU A 471 -8.48 53.43 -9.85
CA LEU A 471 -8.23 54.67 -9.15
C LEU A 471 -7.29 54.55 -7.93
N LYS A 472 -7.41 53.42 -7.22
CA LYS A 472 -6.54 53.11 -6.09
C LYS A 472 -5.13 52.75 -6.53
N THR A 473 -4.95 51.90 -7.53
CA THR A 473 -3.63 51.57 -8.10
C THR A 473 -2.94 52.73 -8.79
N GLY A 474 -3.71 53.62 -9.41
CA GLY A 474 -3.21 54.86 -10.02
C GLY A 474 -2.91 55.98 -9.00
N GLY A 475 -3.09 55.74 -7.70
CA GLY A 475 -2.81 56.71 -6.65
C GLY A 475 -3.75 57.91 -6.61
N TRP A 476 -4.96 57.79 -7.18
CA TRP A 476 -5.95 58.88 -7.15
C TRP A 476 -6.77 58.92 -5.86
N ILE A 477 -7.02 57.70 -5.28
CA ILE A 477 -7.78 57.56 -4.04
C ILE A 477 -7.09 56.61 -3.07
N LYS A 478 -7.25 56.84 -1.76
CA LYS A 478 -6.81 55.95 -0.69
C LYS A 478 -7.91 55.77 0.34
N ARG A 479 -8.02 54.62 0.96
CA ARG A 479 -8.99 54.35 2.02
C ARG A 479 -8.35 54.68 3.37
N LYS A 480 -9.03 55.46 4.20
CA LYS A 480 -8.63 55.79 5.56
C LYS A 480 -9.51 55.02 6.51
N GLU A 481 -8.92 54.30 7.48
CA GLU A 481 -9.61 53.46 8.46
C GLU A 481 -10.34 52.23 7.90
N GLY A 482 -10.35 51.08 8.68
CA GLY A 482 -10.71 49.71 8.34
C GLY A 482 -11.88 49.39 7.40
N LYS A 483 -12.01 48.12 7.04
CA LYS A 483 -12.94 47.60 6.00
C LYS A 483 -14.45 47.85 6.26
N LYS A 484 -14.90 48.12 7.52
CA LYS A 484 -16.31 48.26 7.87
C LYS A 484 -16.79 49.71 8.09
N HIS A 485 -15.91 50.68 8.39
CA HIS A 485 -16.25 52.08 8.65
C HIS A 485 -15.28 53.10 8.04
N GLY A 486 -14.52 52.71 6.99
CA GLY A 486 -13.51 53.55 6.38
C GLY A 486 -14.05 54.50 5.33
N SER A 487 -13.48 55.72 5.27
CA SER A 487 -13.76 56.73 4.27
C SER A 487 -12.69 56.74 3.15
N TRP A 488 -13.06 57.23 1.96
CA TRP A 488 -12.18 57.47 0.84
C TRP A 488 -11.49 58.84 0.94
N VAL A 489 -10.25 58.90 0.60
CA VAL A 489 -9.50 60.15 0.50
C VAL A 489 -9.00 60.30 -0.94
N VAL A 490 -9.36 61.37 -1.61
CA VAL A 490 -8.88 61.75 -2.93
C VAL A 490 -7.50 62.42 -2.79
N LEU A 491 -6.48 61.86 -3.45
CA LEU A 491 -5.10 62.25 -3.32
C LEU A 491 -4.66 63.24 -4.41
N LYS A 492 -5.25 63.16 -5.63
CA LYS A 492 -4.96 64.06 -6.76
C LYS A 492 -6.25 64.78 -7.10
N LYS A 493 -6.24 66.15 -7.06
CA LYS A 493 -7.43 67.02 -7.29
C LYS A 493 -7.50 67.63 -8.68
N ASN A 494 -6.52 67.44 -9.56
CA ASN A 494 -6.56 67.94 -10.92
C ASN A 494 -7.12 66.87 -11.84
N ILE A 495 -8.38 66.98 -12.18
CA ILE A 495 -9.10 66.23 -13.21
C ILE A 495 -8.94 66.96 -14.55
#